data_ae7872680b9df8d4e5e35d83da80a801
#
_entry.id   ae7872680b9df8d4e5e35d83da80a801
#
_cell.length_a   1.000
_cell.length_b   1.000
_cell.length_c   1.000
_cell.angle_alpha   90.00
_cell.angle_beta   90.00
_cell.angle_gamma   90.00
#
_symmetry.space_group_name_H-M   'P 1'
#
loop_
_entity.id
_entity.type
_entity.pdbx_description
1 polymer ?
#
loop_
_entity_poly.entity_id
_entity_poly.type
_entity_poly.pdbx_seq_one_letter_code
_entity_poly.pdbx_strand_id
1 'polypeptide(L)'
;DIPVVRLVDRCLTEGMSEYVLYWVIHYHRRMGVYLNWTANGTWKQMRQTDTRDKKVGFLGIGELGSDAAGKAAALGFDVAGWSRTEKKIDGITSFYGADGLVPFLNRIEILIILLPLTDSTKGIINKDTLATLPEGASIINCARGAHVVDEDLIAALDSGHINAATLDVFHVEPLPEDHPYWTHPKVTVTPHVASLTVPSSAAD
;
A
#
# COMPACT_ATOMS: atom_id res chain seq x y z
N ASP A 1 -9.69 35.28 2.85
CA ASP A 1 -9.61 33.81 2.96
C ASP A 1 -10.27 33.22 1.72
N ILE A 2 -9.52 32.46 0.94
CA ILE A 2 -10.05 31.69 -0.20
C ILE A 2 -10.48 30.33 0.37
N PRO A 3 -11.75 29.93 0.23
CA PRO A 3 -12.18 28.62 0.68
C PRO A 3 -11.47 27.52 -0.15
N VAL A 4 -10.77 26.62 0.55
CA VAL A 4 -10.16 25.45 -0.06
C VAL A 4 -11.15 24.30 0.03
N VAL A 5 -11.67 23.86 -1.10
CA VAL A 5 -12.58 22.72 -1.21
C VAL A 5 -11.78 21.47 -1.58
N ARG A 6 -12.00 20.39 -0.84
CA ARG A 6 -11.43 19.09 -1.19
C ARG A 6 -12.32 18.44 -2.25
N LEU A 7 -11.73 18.10 -3.39
CA LEU A 7 -12.42 17.30 -4.39
C LEU A 7 -12.60 15.86 -3.83
N VAL A 8 -13.85 15.44 -3.68
CA VAL A 8 -14.23 14.05 -3.44
C VAL A 8 -14.95 13.60 -4.70
N ASP A 9 -14.24 12.91 -5.56
CA ASP A 9 -14.76 12.42 -6.82
C ASP A 9 -14.82 10.89 -6.79
N ARG A 10 -15.95 10.34 -7.29
CA ARG A 10 -16.17 8.91 -7.37
C ARG A 10 -15.08 8.21 -8.18
N CYS A 11 -14.66 8.78 -9.30
CA CYS A 11 -13.62 8.18 -10.14
C CYS A 11 -12.27 8.13 -9.44
N LEU A 12 -11.94 9.13 -8.61
CA LEU A 12 -10.72 9.09 -7.79
C LEU A 12 -10.77 7.94 -6.77
N THR A 13 -11.92 7.75 -6.14
CA THR A 13 -12.10 6.68 -5.14
C THR A 13 -12.07 5.30 -5.80
N GLU A 14 -12.77 5.14 -6.92
CA GLU A 14 -12.79 3.90 -7.69
C GLU A 14 -11.41 3.56 -8.25
N GLY A 15 -10.72 4.51 -8.90
CA GLY A 15 -9.38 4.32 -9.45
C GLY A 15 -8.35 3.93 -8.40
N MET A 16 -8.38 4.59 -7.22
CA MET A 16 -7.52 4.20 -6.10
C MET A 16 -7.80 2.77 -5.65
N SER A 17 -9.06 2.38 -5.54
CA SER A 17 -9.43 1.03 -5.14
C SER A 17 -8.99 -0.01 -6.18
N GLU A 18 -9.16 0.26 -7.47
CA GLU A 18 -8.70 -0.62 -8.55
C GLU A 18 -7.18 -0.83 -8.50
N TYR A 19 -6.42 0.27 -8.36
CA TYR A 19 -4.97 0.21 -8.23
C TYR A 19 -4.53 -0.62 -7.03
N VAL A 20 -5.10 -0.34 -5.85
CA VAL A 20 -4.78 -1.06 -4.62
C VAL A 20 -5.12 -2.55 -4.74
N LEU A 21 -6.32 -2.89 -5.21
CA LEU A 21 -6.76 -4.29 -5.35
C LEU A 21 -5.91 -5.06 -6.36
N TYR A 22 -5.51 -4.43 -7.47
CA TYR A 22 -4.58 -5.05 -8.42
C TYR A 22 -3.30 -5.51 -7.73
N TRP A 23 -2.66 -4.63 -6.94
CA TRP A 23 -1.42 -4.95 -6.25
C TRP A 23 -1.60 -5.90 -5.07
N VAL A 24 -2.72 -5.81 -4.34
CA VAL A 24 -3.08 -6.79 -3.29
C VAL A 24 -3.21 -8.19 -3.90
N ILE A 25 -3.95 -8.34 -5.00
CA ILE A 25 -4.12 -9.62 -5.70
C ILE A 25 -2.77 -10.08 -6.29
N HIS A 26 -1.98 -9.19 -6.87
CA HIS A 26 -0.64 -9.49 -7.39
C HIS A 26 0.25 -10.14 -6.33
N TYR A 27 0.33 -9.54 -5.14
CA TYR A 27 1.13 -10.06 -4.03
C TYR A 27 0.53 -11.34 -3.43
N HIS A 28 -0.77 -11.37 -3.19
CA HIS A 28 -1.46 -12.55 -2.70
C HIS A 28 -1.25 -13.76 -3.60
N ARG A 29 -1.41 -13.58 -4.91
CA ARG A 29 -1.22 -14.64 -5.91
C ARG A 29 0.24 -14.88 -6.29
N ARG A 30 1.20 -14.12 -5.73
CA ARG A 30 2.63 -14.21 -6.00
C ARG A 30 2.97 -14.08 -7.50
N MET A 31 2.25 -13.20 -8.19
CA MET A 31 2.36 -13.05 -9.64
C MET A 31 3.77 -12.64 -10.09
N GLY A 32 4.51 -11.85 -9.30
CA GLY A 32 5.88 -11.50 -9.61
C GLY A 32 6.80 -12.72 -9.78
N VAL A 33 6.60 -13.77 -8.96
CA VAL A 33 7.37 -15.03 -9.09
C VAL A 33 7.01 -15.76 -10.39
N TYR A 34 5.72 -15.82 -10.74
CA TYR A 34 5.29 -16.44 -12.00
C TYR A 34 5.82 -15.70 -13.22
N LEU A 35 5.79 -14.36 -13.20
CA LEU A 35 6.33 -13.52 -14.28
C LEU A 35 7.85 -13.77 -14.47
N ASN A 36 8.60 -13.85 -13.36
CA ASN A 36 10.02 -14.19 -13.42
C ASN A 36 10.25 -15.62 -13.97
N TRP A 37 9.47 -16.60 -13.55
CA TRP A 37 9.56 -17.96 -14.09
C TRP A 37 9.25 -18.00 -15.58
N THR A 38 8.21 -17.27 -16.04
CA THR A 38 7.87 -17.15 -17.46
C THR A 38 9.03 -16.58 -18.26
N ALA A 39 9.67 -15.52 -17.77
CA ALA A 39 10.81 -14.90 -18.43
C ALA A 39 12.01 -15.86 -18.58
N ASN A 40 12.10 -16.86 -17.68
CA ASN A 40 13.17 -17.89 -17.69
C ASN A 40 12.69 -19.25 -18.24
N GLY A 41 11.55 -19.32 -18.93
CA GLY A 41 11.03 -20.56 -19.52
C GLY A 41 10.69 -21.66 -18.50
N THR A 42 10.40 -21.28 -17.25
CA THR A 42 10.16 -22.24 -16.17
C THR A 42 8.66 -22.47 -15.98
N TRP A 43 8.21 -23.70 -16.19
CA TRP A 43 6.83 -24.14 -15.92
C TRP A 43 6.75 -24.78 -14.53
N LYS A 44 6.22 -24.03 -13.54
CA LYS A 44 6.13 -24.51 -12.15
C LYS A 44 4.88 -23.94 -11.46
N GLN A 45 4.32 -24.70 -10.53
CA GLN A 45 3.19 -24.28 -9.70
C GLN A 45 3.63 -24.10 -8.25
N MET A 46 3.00 -23.14 -7.56
CA MET A 46 3.13 -22.94 -6.11
C MET A 46 1.81 -23.23 -5.41
N ARG A 47 1.91 -23.71 -4.18
CA ARG A 47 0.76 -23.76 -3.29
C ARG A 47 0.24 -22.34 -3.06
N GLN A 48 -1.06 -22.14 -3.23
CA GLN A 48 -1.73 -20.86 -2.97
C GLN A 48 -2.20 -20.81 -1.51
N THR A 49 -2.20 -19.62 -0.93
CA THR A 49 -2.83 -19.33 0.37
C THR A 49 -4.30 -19.02 0.15
N ASP A 50 -5.18 -19.42 1.07
CA ASP A 50 -6.58 -18.98 1.03
C ASP A 50 -6.65 -17.48 1.25
N THR A 51 -7.56 -16.81 0.55
CA THR A 51 -7.77 -15.36 0.65
C THR A 51 -8.11 -14.94 2.08
N ARG A 52 -8.88 -15.76 2.81
CA ARG A 52 -9.27 -15.52 4.21
C ARG A 52 -8.11 -15.56 5.21
N ASP A 53 -7.03 -16.25 4.85
CA ASP A 53 -5.81 -16.32 5.68
C ASP A 53 -4.83 -15.18 5.39
N LYS A 54 -5.06 -14.39 4.31
CA LYS A 54 -4.17 -13.29 3.92
C LYS A 54 -4.57 -12.00 4.61
N LYS A 55 -3.65 -11.44 5.40
CA LYS A 55 -3.83 -10.24 6.22
C LYS A 55 -3.42 -8.99 5.47
N VAL A 56 -4.40 -8.16 5.15
CA VAL A 56 -4.24 -6.92 4.39
C VAL A 56 -4.49 -5.72 5.30
N GLY A 57 -3.55 -4.79 5.36
CA GLY A 57 -3.63 -3.64 6.25
C GLY A 57 -3.65 -2.32 5.52
N PHE A 58 -4.56 -1.45 5.93
CA PHE A 58 -4.69 -0.10 5.41
C PHE A 58 -4.21 0.91 6.45
N LEU A 59 -3.04 1.49 6.23
CA LEU A 59 -2.52 2.59 7.02
C LEU A 59 -3.14 3.88 6.49
N GLY A 60 -4.28 4.25 7.09
CA GLY A 60 -5.16 5.31 6.63
C GLY A 60 -6.48 4.79 6.06
N ILE A 61 -7.54 4.82 6.89
CA ILE A 61 -8.92 4.46 6.51
C ILE A 61 -9.80 5.73 6.44
N GLY A 62 -9.31 6.72 5.65
CA GLY A 62 -10.09 7.86 5.19
C GLY A 62 -11.04 7.46 4.06
N GLU A 63 -11.51 8.42 3.26
CA GLU A 63 -12.43 8.19 2.12
C GLU A 63 -11.92 7.09 1.19
N LEU A 64 -10.73 7.28 0.60
CA LEU A 64 -10.12 6.34 -0.33
C LEU A 64 -9.77 4.99 0.34
N GLY A 65 -9.19 5.06 1.56
CA GLY A 65 -8.77 3.87 2.27
C GLY A 65 -9.91 3.00 2.76
N SER A 66 -11.05 3.58 3.17
CA SER A 66 -12.22 2.79 3.59
C SER A 66 -12.92 2.12 2.41
N ASP A 67 -13.00 2.78 1.25
CA ASP A 67 -13.56 2.18 0.04
C ASP A 67 -12.72 0.98 -0.44
N ALA A 68 -11.40 1.17 -0.56
CA ALA A 68 -10.50 0.09 -0.97
C ALA A 68 -10.47 -1.07 0.05
N ALA A 69 -10.49 -0.76 1.36
CA ALA A 69 -10.53 -1.75 2.42
C ALA A 69 -11.84 -2.56 2.41
N GLY A 70 -12.98 -1.90 2.21
CA GLY A 70 -14.29 -2.57 2.07
C GLY A 70 -14.33 -3.51 0.86
N LYS A 71 -13.79 -3.09 -0.28
CA LYS A 71 -13.69 -3.94 -1.48
C LYS A 71 -12.74 -5.14 -1.27
N ALA A 72 -11.62 -4.94 -0.56
CA ALA A 72 -10.72 -6.03 -0.20
C ALA A 72 -11.41 -7.04 0.75
N ALA A 73 -12.16 -6.56 1.75
CA ALA A 73 -12.95 -7.41 2.63
C ALA A 73 -14.04 -8.18 1.86
N ALA A 74 -14.70 -7.55 0.89
CA ALA A 74 -15.70 -8.21 0.03
C ALA A 74 -15.08 -9.31 -0.85
N LEU A 75 -13.79 -9.24 -1.19
CA LEU A 75 -13.04 -10.33 -1.85
C LEU A 75 -12.66 -11.45 -0.88
N GLY A 76 -12.91 -11.30 0.41
CA GLY A 76 -12.66 -12.31 1.43
C GLY A 76 -11.32 -12.20 2.15
N PHE A 77 -10.56 -11.13 1.98
CA PHE A 77 -9.32 -10.89 2.73
C PHE A 77 -9.61 -10.61 4.22
N ASP A 78 -8.68 -11.00 5.11
CA ASP A 78 -8.67 -10.55 6.51
C ASP A 78 -8.12 -9.12 6.56
N VAL A 79 -9.01 -8.12 6.64
CA VAL A 79 -8.68 -6.72 6.50
C VAL A 79 -8.60 -6.03 7.86
N ALA A 80 -7.54 -5.25 8.05
CA ALA A 80 -7.39 -4.32 9.17
C ALA A 80 -7.11 -2.90 8.66
N GLY A 81 -7.53 -1.91 9.45
CA GLY A 81 -7.25 -0.52 9.17
C GLY A 81 -6.72 0.21 10.39
N TRP A 82 -5.78 1.14 10.16
CA TRP A 82 -5.30 2.05 11.18
C TRP A 82 -5.64 3.51 10.87
N SER A 83 -6.02 4.26 11.87
CA SER A 83 -6.26 5.70 11.76
C SER A 83 -5.94 6.42 13.08
N ARG A 84 -5.80 7.75 13.03
CA ARG A 84 -5.52 8.56 14.23
C ARG A 84 -6.59 8.42 15.31
N THR A 85 -7.85 8.34 14.92
CA THR A 85 -9.01 8.21 15.81
C THR A 85 -9.75 6.91 15.50
N GLU A 86 -10.45 6.37 16.48
CA GLU A 86 -11.26 5.17 16.29
C GLU A 86 -12.24 5.32 15.14
N LYS A 87 -12.34 4.27 14.31
CA LYS A 87 -13.34 4.14 13.26
C LYS A 87 -13.93 2.74 13.32
N LYS A 88 -15.23 2.66 13.09
CA LYS A 88 -15.95 1.39 12.99
C LYS A 88 -16.41 1.22 11.55
N ILE A 89 -15.86 0.22 10.88
CA ILE A 89 -16.19 -0.13 9.50
C ILE A 89 -16.48 -1.62 9.50
N ASP A 90 -17.64 -1.99 8.98
CA ASP A 90 -18.06 -3.38 8.96
C ASP A 90 -17.08 -4.26 8.17
N GLY A 91 -16.73 -5.41 8.74
CA GLY A 91 -15.79 -6.36 8.13
C GLY A 91 -14.31 -5.95 8.22
N ILE A 92 -13.97 -4.84 8.90
CA ILE A 92 -12.59 -4.35 9.04
C ILE A 92 -12.21 -4.30 10.52
N THR A 93 -11.10 -4.95 10.89
CA THR A 93 -10.53 -4.82 12.23
C THR A 93 -9.88 -3.44 12.38
N SER A 94 -10.39 -2.62 13.32
CA SER A 94 -9.92 -1.25 13.50
C SER A 94 -8.84 -1.15 14.57
N PHE A 95 -7.77 -0.40 14.23
CA PHE A 95 -6.71 0.04 15.15
C PHE A 95 -6.63 1.56 15.09
N TYR A 96 -6.25 2.22 16.19
CA TYR A 96 -6.17 3.67 16.23
C TYR A 96 -5.15 4.20 17.23
N GLY A 97 -4.77 5.46 17.02
CA GLY A 97 -3.83 6.15 17.89
C GLY A 97 -2.41 5.59 17.85
N ALA A 98 -1.53 6.16 18.67
CA ALA A 98 -0.12 5.73 18.72
C ALA A 98 0.00 4.27 19.19
N ASP A 99 -0.74 3.90 20.22
CA ASP A 99 -0.69 2.55 20.83
C ASP A 99 -1.23 1.46 19.89
N GLY A 100 -2.08 1.85 18.92
CA GLY A 100 -2.64 0.92 17.93
C GLY A 100 -1.74 0.62 16.74
N LEU A 101 -0.66 1.40 16.51
CA LEU A 101 0.18 1.25 15.33
C LEU A 101 0.98 -0.06 15.34
N VAL A 102 1.68 -0.36 16.42
CA VAL A 102 2.50 -1.58 16.55
C VAL A 102 1.63 -2.85 16.49
N PRO A 103 0.54 -2.98 17.24
CA PRO A 103 -0.37 -4.12 17.10
C PRO A 103 -0.97 -4.28 15.70
N PHE A 104 -1.26 -3.17 15.00
CA PHE A 104 -1.68 -3.19 13.61
C PHE A 104 -0.60 -3.77 12.71
N LEU A 105 0.61 -3.19 12.72
CA LEU A 105 1.71 -3.60 11.83
C LEU A 105 2.12 -5.06 12.05
N ASN A 106 2.17 -5.54 13.28
CA ASN A 106 2.57 -6.91 13.64
C ASN A 106 1.76 -8.01 12.93
N ARG A 107 0.55 -7.71 12.48
CA ARG A 107 -0.30 -8.71 11.82
C ARG A 107 -0.33 -8.60 10.30
N ILE A 108 0.23 -7.54 9.67
CA ILE A 108 -0.04 -7.21 8.27
C ILE A 108 0.99 -7.81 7.33
N GLU A 109 0.53 -8.62 6.38
CA GLU A 109 1.35 -9.23 5.33
C GLU A 109 1.39 -8.39 4.03
N ILE A 110 0.36 -7.58 3.77
CA ILE A 110 0.33 -6.61 2.67
C ILE A 110 -0.12 -5.28 3.25
N LEU A 111 0.79 -4.31 3.31
CA LEU A 111 0.55 -2.97 3.86
C LEU A 111 0.27 -1.97 2.76
N ILE A 112 -0.87 -1.30 2.83
CA ILE A 112 -1.25 -0.20 1.95
C ILE A 112 -1.16 1.12 2.72
N ILE A 113 -0.47 2.12 2.16
CA ILE A 113 -0.31 3.44 2.77
C ILE A 113 -1.20 4.43 2.02
N LEU A 114 -2.20 4.98 2.74
CA LEU A 114 -3.19 5.96 2.25
C LEU A 114 -3.40 7.10 3.25
N LEU A 115 -2.38 7.41 4.05
CA LEU A 115 -2.39 8.50 5.02
C LEU A 115 -2.26 9.88 4.36
N PRO A 116 -2.85 10.93 4.92
CA PRO A 116 -2.43 12.29 4.62
C PRO A 116 -1.02 12.53 5.17
N LEU A 117 -0.20 13.28 4.43
CA LEU A 117 1.13 13.68 4.89
C LEU A 117 0.97 14.81 5.93
N THR A 118 1.50 14.57 7.11
CA THR A 118 1.57 15.51 8.24
C THR A 118 2.90 15.30 8.96
N ASP A 119 3.27 16.19 9.88
CA ASP A 119 4.49 16.02 10.68
C ASP A 119 4.51 14.69 11.45
N SER A 120 3.34 14.21 11.88
CA SER A 120 3.22 12.93 12.61
C SER A 120 3.20 11.69 11.72
N THR A 121 3.02 11.84 10.41
CA THR A 121 2.99 10.71 9.46
C THR A 121 4.20 10.71 8.51
N LYS A 122 5.00 11.77 8.51
CA LYS A 122 6.26 11.83 7.78
C LYS A 122 7.23 10.78 8.36
N GLY A 123 7.79 9.94 7.49
CA GLY A 123 8.71 8.87 7.88
C GLY A 123 8.08 7.81 8.80
N ILE A 124 6.75 7.65 8.77
CA ILE A 124 6.06 6.65 9.58
C ILE A 124 6.49 5.22 9.21
N ILE A 125 6.92 5.01 7.97
CA ILE A 125 7.53 3.78 7.49
C ILE A 125 9.04 3.97 7.51
N ASN A 126 9.66 3.49 8.56
CA ASN A 126 11.08 3.56 8.86
C ASN A 126 11.58 2.21 9.37
N LYS A 127 12.86 2.12 9.72
CA LYS A 127 13.51 0.88 10.16
C LYS A 127 12.72 0.16 11.27
N ASP A 128 12.23 0.89 12.27
CA ASP A 128 11.55 0.29 13.42
C ASP A 128 10.17 -0.24 13.05
N THR A 129 9.39 0.52 12.29
CA THR A 129 8.07 0.12 11.83
C THR A 129 8.13 -0.98 10.77
N LEU A 130 9.14 -0.97 9.90
CA LEU A 130 9.41 -2.06 8.95
C LEU A 130 9.74 -3.36 9.68
N ALA A 131 10.58 -3.30 10.73
CA ALA A 131 10.93 -4.46 11.54
C ALA A 131 9.72 -5.06 12.32
N THR A 132 8.66 -4.27 12.51
CA THR A 132 7.42 -4.72 13.17
C THR A 132 6.54 -5.58 12.25
N LEU A 133 6.64 -5.39 10.94
CA LEU A 133 5.89 -6.20 9.97
C LEU A 133 6.36 -7.66 9.99
N PRO A 134 5.48 -8.63 9.73
CA PRO A 134 5.89 -10.02 9.53
C PRO A 134 6.92 -10.17 8.43
N GLU A 135 7.85 -11.10 8.59
CA GLU A 135 8.81 -11.45 7.54
C GLU A 135 8.09 -11.84 6.24
N GLY A 136 8.55 -11.31 5.12
CA GLY A 136 7.94 -11.52 3.81
C GLY A 136 6.74 -10.60 3.51
N ALA A 137 6.47 -9.60 4.33
CA ALA A 137 5.45 -8.60 4.06
C ALA A 137 5.76 -7.82 2.77
N SER A 138 4.71 -7.30 2.14
CA SER A 138 4.80 -6.43 0.96
C SER A 138 4.19 -5.06 1.24
N ILE A 139 4.71 -4.02 0.60
CA ILE A 139 4.30 -2.63 0.83
C ILE A 139 3.76 -2.01 -0.46
N ILE A 140 2.67 -1.26 -0.35
CA ILE A 140 2.08 -0.46 -1.43
C ILE A 140 1.96 0.97 -0.92
N ASN A 141 2.74 1.90 -1.48
CA ASN A 141 2.64 3.32 -1.16
C ASN A 141 1.99 4.07 -2.32
N CYS A 142 0.75 4.48 -2.15
CA CYS A 142 -0.01 5.32 -3.06
C CYS A 142 -0.54 6.61 -2.38
N ALA A 143 0.16 7.06 -1.33
CA ALA A 143 -0.16 8.28 -0.61
C ALA A 143 0.80 9.43 -0.92
N ARG A 144 1.99 9.45 -0.28
CA ARG A 144 3.08 10.41 -0.54
C ARG A 144 4.42 9.73 -0.28
N GLY A 145 5.46 10.07 -1.04
CA GLY A 145 6.81 9.53 -0.87
C GLY A 145 7.36 9.71 0.54
N ALA A 146 7.16 10.89 1.11
CA ALA A 146 7.67 11.24 2.43
C ALA A 146 7.08 10.42 3.62
N HIS A 147 6.15 9.50 3.39
CA HIS A 147 5.75 8.52 4.42
C HIS A 147 6.81 7.43 4.65
N VAL A 148 7.66 7.18 3.67
CA VAL A 148 8.67 6.12 3.68
C VAL A 148 10.06 6.73 3.80
N VAL A 149 10.91 6.14 4.63
CA VAL A 149 12.35 6.41 4.65
C VAL A 149 12.99 5.47 3.64
N ASP A 150 13.50 6.02 2.53
CA ASP A 150 13.93 5.24 1.36
C ASP A 150 15.08 4.27 1.69
N GLU A 151 16.08 4.73 2.45
CA GLU A 151 17.22 3.92 2.84
C GLU A 151 16.81 2.73 3.73
N ASP A 152 15.83 2.95 4.63
CA ASP A 152 15.33 1.91 5.52
C ASP A 152 14.53 0.86 4.74
N LEU A 153 13.72 1.30 3.77
CA LEU A 153 12.98 0.39 2.90
C LEU A 153 13.91 -0.45 2.02
N ILE A 154 14.93 0.16 1.42
CA ILE A 154 15.93 -0.55 0.61
C ILE A 154 16.63 -1.60 1.47
N ALA A 155 17.10 -1.24 2.67
CA ALA A 155 17.74 -2.19 3.58
C ALA A 155 16.83 -3.37 3.97
N ALA A 156 15.54 -3.10 4.20
CA ALA A 156 14.56 -4.14 4.52
C ALA A 156 14.25 -5.06 3.33
N LEU A 157 14.27 -4.52 2.10
CA LEU A 157 14.12 -5.30 0.86
C LEU A 157 15.36 -6.17 0.61
N ASP A 158 16.56 -5.61 0.77
CA ASP A 158 17.83 -6.31 0.58
C ASP A 158 18.00 -7.47 1.54
N SER A 159 17.67 -7.26 2.82
CA SER A 159 17.70 -8.31 3.84
C SER A 159 16.69 -9.43 3.59
N GLY A 160 15.65 -9.18 2.79
CA GLY A 160 14.54 -10.11 2.55
C GLY A 160 13.43 -10.04 3.60
N HIS A 161 13.57 -9.21 4.64
CA HIS A 161 12.50 -9.00 5.62
C HIS A 161 11.22 -8.48 4.96
N ILE A 162 11.36 -7.50 4.05
CA ILE A 162 10.27 -7.08 3.15
C ILE A 162 10.44 -7.81 1.81
N ASN A 163 9.36 -8.45 1.36
CA ASN A 163 9.35 -9.24 0.13
C ASN A 163 9.40 -8.37 -1.13
N ALA A 164 8.59 -7.32 -1.18
CA ALA A 164 8.51 -6.41 -2.33
C ALA A 164 7.82 -5.10 -1.96
N ALA A 165 8.03 -4.07 -2.76
CA ALA A 165 7.35 -2.79 -2.63
C ALA A 165 6.81 -2.31 -3.99
N THR A 166 5.59 -1.77 -4.00
CA THR A 166 5.03 -0.97 -5.09
C THR A 166 4.94 0.47 -4.63
N LEU A 167 5.61 1.36 -5.34
CA LEU A 167 5.71 2.77 -5.01
C LEU A 167 5.18 3.60 -6.17
N ASP A 168 4.07 4.31 -5.93
CA ASP A 168 3.44 5.20 -6.91
C ASP A 168 3.84 6.67 -6.68
N VAL A 169 4.48 6.95 -5.53
CA VAL A 169 4.81 8.30 -5.07
C VAL A 169 6.20 8.37 -4.46
N PHE A 170 6.87 9.53 -4.62
CA PHE A 170 8.28 9.69 -4.27
C PHE A 170 8.53 11.01 -3.53
N HIS A 171 9.72 11.15 -2.91
CA HIS A 171 10.14 12.40 -2.26
C HIS A 171 10.33 13.53 -3.26
N VAL A 172 10.83 13.20 -4.45
CA VAL A 172 11.00 14.11 -5.60
C VAL A 172 10.29 13.47 -6.78
N GLU A 173 9.41 14.22 -7.41
CA GLU A 173 8.65 13.80 -8.60
C GLU A 173 8.85 14.81 -9.74
N PRO A 174 9.24 14.34 -10.95
CA PRO A 174 9.52 12.95 -11.35
C PRO A 174 10.67 12.31 -10.56
N LEU A 175 10.60 10.98 -10.35
CA LEU A 175 11.67 10.22 -9.69
C LEU A 175 12.99 10.40 -10.46
N PRO A 176 14.11 10.85 -9.80
CA PRO A 176 15.40 11.04 -10.45
C PRO A 176 15.87 9.78 -11.19
N GLU A 177 16.52 9.98 -12.35
CA GLU A 177 16.94 8.89 -13.23
C GLU A 177 17.94 7.91 -12.58
N ASP A 178 18.74 8.40 -11.64
CA ASP A 178 19.75 7.64 -10.89
C ASP A 178 19.20 7.03 -9.59
N HIS A 179 17.91 7.18 -9.29
CA HIS A 179 17.33 6.68 -8.05
C HIS A 179 17.37 5.16 -7.99
N PRO A 180 17.82 4.55 -6.86
CA PRO A 180 18.00 3.10 -6.74
C PRO A 180 16.72 2.28 -6.95
N TYR A 181 15.55 2.87 -6.76
CA TYR A 181 14.27 2.17 -6.99
C TYR A 181 14.07 1.73 -8.44
N TRP A 182 14.67 2.40 -9.43
CA TRP A 182 14.55 2.01 -10.84
C TRP A 182 15.14 0.62 -11.14
N THR A 183 16.21 0.26 -10.45
CA THR A 183 16.96 -0.98 -10.71
C THR A 183 16.77 -2.03 -9.63
N HIS A 184 16.09 -1.70 -8.53
CA HIS A 184 15.92 -2.65 -7.44
C HIS A 184 14.91 -3.76 -7.81
N PRO A 185 15.33 -5.07 -7.79
CA PRO A 185 14.53 -6.17 -8.35
C PRO A 185 13.22 -6.45 -7.61
N LYS A 186 13.05 -5.92 -6.39
CA LYS A 186 11.87 -6.09 -5.56
C LYS A 186 11.00 -4.83 -5.49
N VAL A 187 11.33 -3.78 -6.26
CA VAL A 187 10.56 -2.54 -6.31
C VAL A 187 9.86 -2.41 -7.66
N THR A 188 8.58 -2.07 -7.61
CA THR A 188 7.83 -1.62 -8.79
C THR A 188 7.51 -0.16 -8.62
N VAL A 189 7.94 0.63 -9.61
CA VAL A 189 7.67 2.08 -9.69
C VAL A 189 6.51 2.31 -10.64
N THR A 190 5.54 3.15 -10.23
CA THR A 190 4.53 3.73 -11.11
C THR A 190 4.52 5.26 -10.95
N PRO A 191 4.26 6.04 -12.03
CA PRO A 191 4.52 7.47 -12.03
C PRO A 191 3.31 8.29 -11.52
N HIS A 192 2.93 8.09 -10.25
CA HIS A 192 1.84 8.78 -9.55
C HIS A 192 0.50 8.67 -10.30
N VAL A 193 0.11 7.42 -10.60
CA VAL A 193 -1.08 7.09 -11.42
C VAL A 193 -2.14 6.29 -10.65
N ALA A 194 -1.94 6.03 -9.38
CA ALA A 194 -2.86 5.22 -8.56
C ALA A 194 -4.29 5.74 -8.57
N SER A 195 -4.45 7.06 -8.71
CA SER A 195 -5.76 7.69 -8.87
C SER A 195 -5.63 8.97 -9.66
N LEU A 196 -6.03 8.94 -10.91
CA LEU A 196 -6.05 10.09 -11.81
C LEU A 196 -7.47 10.64 -11.92
N THR A 197 -7.60 11.97 -11.83
CA THR A 197 -8.87 12.65 -12.07
C THR A 197 -9.31 12.47 -13.53
N VAL A 198 -10.52 11.97 -13.72
CA VAL A 198 -11.15 11.97 -15.04
C VAL A 198 -11.90 13.30 -15.21
N PRO A 199 -11.50 14.18 -16.15
CA PRO A 199 -12.06 15.54 -16.24
C PRO A 199 -13.58 15.60 -16.37
N SER A 200 -14.19 14.59 -17.01
CA SER A 200 -15.65 14.51 -17.18
C SER A 200 -16.40 14.18 -15.88
N SER A 201 -15.76 13.53 -14.92
CA SER A 201 -16.38 13.19 -13.63
C SER A 201 -16.18 14.27 -12.57
N ALA A 202 -15.18 15.12 -12.76
CA ALA A 202 -14.91 16.22 -11.83
C ALA A 202 -15.79 17.46 -12.12
N ALA A 203 -16.57 17.46 -13.21
CA ALA A 203 -17.43 18.56 -13.63
C ALA A 203 -18.91 18.37 -13.21
N ASP A 204 -19.27 17.22 -12.68
CA ASP A 204 -20.61 16.88 -12.14
C ASP A 204 -20.65 17.13 -10.60
#